data_43f1064bad9b0057001b820b3507108b
#
_entry.id   43f1064bad9b0057001b820b3507108b
#
_cell.length_a   1.000
_cell.length_b   1.000
_cell.length_c   1.000
_cell.angle_alpha   90.00
_cell.angle_beta   90.00
_cell.angle_gamma   90.00
#
_symmetry.space_group_name_H-M   'P 1'
#
loop_
_entity.id
_entity.type
_entity.pdbx_description
1 polymer ?
#
loop_
_entity_poly.entity_id
_entity_poly.type
_entity_poly.pdbx_seq_one_letter_code
_entity_poly.pdbx_strand_id
1 'polypeptide(L)'
;MRADIVPGGTFPDYELPDHMNVTRRLSEIQGDDPLILTLARGHYCPKEHQQHLELAAFYPRIAVAYTQVATIATDEHHTLQEFRASVGASWPFLSDPGRIVQRDLDIQEYTDPEHDPMIPHTLVLKPGLVVHRVYNGYWFWGRPSVVDLWHDLRDVSQEVRPDWDLSTPGLREAWDAGDHSAFHGWNRRAAVGSG
;
A
#
# COMPACT_ATOMS: atom_id res chain seq x y z
N MET A 1 -14.37 7.79 7.53
CA MET A 1 -14.07 7.02 6.30
C MET A 1 -15.38 6.71 5.59
N ARG A 2 -15.45 6.96 4.33
CA ARG A 2 -16.58 6.68 3.45
C ARG A 2 -17.03 5.21 3.61
N ALA A 3 -18.35 4.97 3.62
CA ALA A 3 -18.94 3.69 4.06
C ALA A 3 -18.67 2.50 3.10
N ASP A 4 -18.27 2.77 1.86
CA ASP A 4 -17.93 1.74 0.87
C ASP A 4 -16.46 1.28 0.94
N ILE A 5 -15.62 1.95 1.75
CA ILE A 5 -14.23 1.54 1.99
C ILE A 5 -14.19 0.49 3.10
N VAL A 6 -14.57 -0.71 2.74
CA VAL A 6 -14.68 -1.88 3.64
C VAL A 6 -14.06 -3.10 2.96
N PRO A 7 -13.70 -4.16 3.69
CA PRO A 7 -13.20 -5.40 3.08
C PRO A 7 -14.12 -5.89 1.95
N GLY A 8 -13.51 -6.14 0.78
CA GLY A 8 -14.20 -6.50 -0.46
C GLY A 8 -14.64 -5.31 -1.32
N GLY A 9 -14.67 -4.09 -0.79
CA GLY A 9 -14.89 -2.86 -1.58
C GLY A 9 -13.64 -2.48 -2.39
N THR A 10 -13.80 -1.55 -3.33
CA THR A 10 -12.68 -1.04 -4.14
C THR A 10 -12.27 0.34 -3.64
N PHE A 11 -10.97 0.52 -3.35
CA PHE A 11 -10.41 1.81 -2.98
C PHE A 11 -10.29 2.69 -4.23
N PRO A 12 -10.57 4.02 -4.16
CA PRO A 12 -10.48 4.91 -5.30
C PRO A 12 -9.06 4.97 -5.89
N ASP A 13 -8.99 4.99 -7.21
CA ASP A 13 -7.71 5.07 -7.92
C ASP A 13 -7.27 6.52 -8.09
N TYR A 14 -6.71 7.09 -7.02
CA TYR A 14 -6.23 8.47 -7.02
C TYR A 14 -4.98 8.63 -7.89
N GLU A 15 -4.93 9.79 -8.54
CA GLU A 15 -3.77 10.27 -9.31
C GLU A 15 -3.22 11.52 -8.63
N LEU A 16 -1.99 11.44 -8.10
CA LEU A 16 -1.36 12.47 -7.28
C LEU A 16 0.12 12.64 -7.64
N PRO A 17 0.69 13.85 -7.47
CA PRO A 17 2.14 14.00 -7.55
C PRO A 17 2.85 13.27 -6.41
N ASP A 18 3.95 12.61 -6.73
CA ASP A 18 4.80 11.99 -5.72
C ASP A 18 5.81 12.99 -5.11
N HIS A 19 6.65 12.51 -4.18
CA HIS A 19 7.72 13.28 -3.54
C HIS A 19 8.76 13.87 -4.52
N MET A 20 8.80 13.42 -5.78
CA MET A 20 9.61 13.98 -6.87
C MET A 20 8.80 14.89 -7.81
N ASN A 21 7.56 15.20 -7.44
CA ASN A 21 6.59 15.95 -8.26
C ASN A 21 6.27 15.26 -9.60
N VAL A 22 6.32 13.93 -9.63
CA VAL A 22 5.88 13.11 -10.76
C VAL A 22 4.50 12.55 -10.46
N THR A 23 3.56 12.79 -11.35
CA THR A 23 2.18 12.27 -11.20
C THR A 23 2.18 10.74 -11.25
N ARG A 24 1.55 10.13 -10.25
CA ARG A 24 1.41 8.68 -10.10
C ARG A 24 -0.04 8.30 -9.85
N ARG A 25 -0.46 7.21 -10.43
CA ARG A 25 -1.75 6.57 -10.16
C ARG A 25 -1.56 5.40 -9.20
N LEU A 26 -2.46 5.22 -8.23
CA LEU A 26 -2.34 4.13 -7.25
C LEU A 26 -2.32 2.75 -7.90
N SER A 27 -3.17 2.53 -8.92
CA SER A 27 -3.20 1.27 -9.67
C SER A 27 -1.89 0.97 -10.39
N GLU A 28 -1.18 2.00 -10.88
CA GLU A 28 0.13 1.84 -11.51
C GLU A 28 1.23 1.50 -10.48
N ILE A 29 1.15 2.08 -9.27
CA ILE A 29 2.05 1.75 -8.17
C ILE A 29 1.82 0.31 -7.71
N GLN A 30 0.56 -0.12 -7.61
CA GLN A 30 0.19 -1.45 -7.18
C GLN A 30 0.57 -2.51 -8.21
N GLY A 31 0.21 -2.30 -9.49
CA GLY A 31 0.28 -3.36 -10.51
C GLY A 31 -0.59 -4.56 -10.12
N ASP A 32 -0.04 -5.77 -10.32
CA ASP A 32 -0.72 -7.04 -10.02
C ASP A 32 -0.40 -7.57 -8.59
N ASP A 33 0.10 -6.71 -7.71
CA ASP A 33 0.64 -7.13 -6.42
C ASP A 33 -0.18 -6.59 -5.24
N PRO A 34 -0.04 -7.16 -4.03
CA PRO A 34 -0.56 -6.55 -2.82
C PRO A 34 0.03 -5.15 -2.58
N LEU A 35 -0.77 -4.23 -2.05
CA LEU A 35 -0.35 -2.88 -1.69
C LEU A 35 -0.66 -2.59 -0.22
N ILE A 36 0.34 -2.14 0.54
CA ILE A 36 0.14 -1.45 1.82
C ILE A 36 0.04 0.03 1.51
N LEU A 37 -1.11 0.63 1.79
CA LEU A 37 -1.36 2.06 1.62
C LEU A 37 -1.49 2.73 2.98
N THR A 38 -0.63 3.71 3.28
CA THR A 38 -0.74 4.55 4.47
C THR A 38 -1.32 5.91 4.09
N LEU A 39 -2.38 6.31 4.78
CA LEU A 39 -2.94 7.66 4.76
C LEU A 39 -2.40 8.35 6.01
N ALA A 40 -1.44 9.26 5.84
CA ALA A 40 -0.64 9.82 6.92
C ALA A 40 -1.05 11.25 7.25
N ARG A 41 -0.95 11.63 8.53
CA ARG A 41 -1.20 13.01 8.98
C ARG A 41 -0.22 14.01 8.41
N GLY A 42 1.02 13.59 8.19
CA GLY A 42 2.08 14.43 7.65
C GLY A 42 3.40 14.35 8.42
N HIS A 43 4.40 15.03 7.89
CA HIS A 43 5.77 15.04 8.41
C HIS A 43 5.89 15.51 9.87
N TYR A 44 5.04 16.41 10.31
CA TYR A 44 5.07 16.95 11.68
C TYR A 44 4.70 15.94 12.76
N CYS A 45 4.03 14.83 12.41
CA CYS A 45 3.48 13.88 13.38
C CYS A 45 4.48 12.81 13.79
N PRO A 46 4.93 12.75 15.08
CA PRO A 46 5.92 11.76 15.53
C PRO A 46 5.44 10.30 15.43
N LYS A 47 4.12 10.05 15.50
CA LYS A 47 3.56 8.71 15.31
C LYS A 47 3.67 8.23 13.87
N GLU A 48 3.59 9.15 12.90
CA GLU A 48 3.84 8.82 11.49
C GLU A 48 5.31 8.44 11.28
N HIS A 49 6.24 9.18 11.89
CA HIS A 49 7.65 8.83 11.83
C HIS A 49 7.91 7.44 12.38
N GLN A 50 7.36 7.11 13.55
CA GLN A 50 7.52 5.79 14.17
C GLN A 50 6.98 4.68 13.25
N GLN A 51 5.76 4.81 12.75
CA GLN A 51 5.16 3.82 11.85
C GLN A 51 5.97 3.62 10.57
N HIS A 52 6.43 4.72 9.95
CA HIS A 52 7.20 4.64 8.71
C HIS A 52 8.61 4.08 8.92
N LEU A 53 9.26 4.33 10.07
CA LEU A 53 10.52 3.68 10.44
C LEU A 53 10.35 2.16 10.60
N GLU A 54 9.27 1.71 11.24
CA GLU A 54 8.94 0.29 11.37
C GLU A 54 8.65 -0.34 10.00
N LEU A 55 7.89 0.35 9.14
CA LEU A 55 7.64 -0.08 7.75
C LEU A 55 8.93 -0.13 6.92
N ALA A 56 9.83 0.84 7.07
CA ALA A 56 11.11 0.85 6.36
C ALA A 56 12.00 -0.35 6.75
N ALA A 57 12.03 -0.68 8.04
CA ALA A 57 12.72 -1.87 8.53
C ALA A 57 12.06 -3.18 8.05
N PHE A 58 10.75 -3.18 7.86
CA PHE A 58 9.98 -4.33 7.40
C PHE A 58 10.02 -4.51 5.87
N TYR A 59 10.17 -3.43 5.12
CA TYR A 59 10.06 -3.40 3.66
C TYR A 59 10.92 -4.45 2.92
N PRO A 60 12.21 -4.69 3.27
CA PRO A 60 13.00 -5.70 2.56
C PRO A 60 12.39 -7.12 2.64
N ARG A 61 11.64 -7.41 3.71
CA ARG A 61 11.01 -8.73 3.91
C ARG A 61 9.76 -8.92 3.04
N ILE A 62 9.05 -7.84 2.72
CA ILE A 62 7.82 -7.89 1.92
C ILE A 62 8.07 -7.63 0.43
N ALA A 63 9.12 -6.88 0.09
CA ALA A 63 9.51 -6.61 -1.28
C ALA A 63 9.88 -7.89 -2.06
N VAL A 64 10.47 -8.88 -1.39
CA VAL A 64 10.78 -10.20 -2.01
C VAL A 64 9.52 -10.98 -2.38
N ALA A 65 8.38 -10.64 -1.78
CA ALA A 65 7.06 -11.17 -2.10
C ALA A 65 6.25 -10.21 -3.02
N TYR A 66 6.94 -9.28 -3.68
CA TYR A 66 6.39 -8.29 -4.61
C TYR A 66 5.40 -7.29 -4.00
N THR A 67 5.21 -7.27 -2.68
CA THR A 67 4.32 -6.32 -2.02
C THR A 67 4.78 -4.89 -2.26
N GLN A 68 3.88 -4.05 -2.72
CA GLN A 68 4.08 -2.63 -2.90
C GLN A 68 3.71 -1.86 -1.62
N VAL A 69 4.28 -0.66 -1.47
CA VAL A 69 3.92 0.27 -0.40
C VAL A 69 3.74 1.65 -1.01
N ALA A 70 2.76 2.41 -0.53
CA ALA A 70 2.58 3.81 -0.86
C ALA A 70 2.12 4.59 0.38
N THR A 71 2.47 5.87 0.44
CA THR A 71 2.01 6.79 1.48
C THR A 71 1.33 7.98 0.82
N ILE A 72 0.16 8.39 1.30
CA ILE A 72 -0.50 9.65 0.93
C ILE A 72 -0.52 10.53 2.17
N ALA A 73 -0.12 11.80 2.03
CA ALA A 73 -0.25 12.81 3.09
C ALA A 73 -0.60 14.17 2.50
N THR A 74 -1.11 15.08 3.36
CA THR A 74 -1.54 16.42 2.95
C THR A 74 -0.39 17.42 2.78
N ASP A 75 0.84 16.99 3.02
CA ASP A 75 2.04 17.81 2.83
C ASP A 75 2.34 18.07 1.34
N GLU A 76 3.00 19.20 1.07
CA GLU A 76 3.60 19.51 -0.22
C GLU A 76 4.74 18.53 -0.55
N HIS A 77 5.02 18.31 -1.83
CA HIS A 77 6.00 17.34 -2.30
C HIS A 77 7.41 17.52 -1.71
N HIS A 78 7.87 18.73 -1.45
CA HIS A 78 9.15 19.00 -0.80
C HIS A 78 9.20 18.48 0.64
N THR A 79 8.15 18.75 1.42
CA THR A 79 8.01 18.25 2.79
C THR A 79 7.91 16.71 2.80
N LEU A 80 7.20 16.13 1.82
CA LEU A 80 7.14 14.67 1.67
C LEU A 80 8.49 14.05 1.29
N GLN A 81 9.31 14.74 0.49
CA GLN A 81 10.67 14.30 0.19
C GLN A 81 11.52 14.24 1.46
N GLU A 82 11.45 15.28 2.31
CA GLU A 82 12.12 15.31 3.60
C GLU A 82 11.60 14.21 4.53
N PHE A 83 10.29 14.05 4.63
CA PHE A 83 9.67 13.00 5.43
C PHE A 83 10.15 11.61 4.99
N ARG A 84 10.05 11.31 3.72
CA ARG A 84 10.49 10.04 3.12
C ARG A 84 11.97 9.75 3.42
N ALA A 85 12.84 10.77 3.28
CA ALA A 85 14.26 10.65 3.54
C ALA A 85 14.54 10.42 5.04
N SER A 86 13.84 11.13 5.94
CA SER A 86 14.05 11.04 7.39
C SER A 86 13.72 9.67 7.97
N VAL A 87 12.80 8.93 7.34
CA VAL A 87 12.41 7.58 7.76
C VAL A 87 13.08 6.47 6.95
N GLY A 88 13.92 6.81 5.97
CA GLY A 88 14.62 5.84 5.12
C GLY A 88 13.69 5.02 4.21
N ALA A 89 12.52 5.55 3.87
CA ALA A 89 11.56 4.88 3.02
C ALA A 89 12.04 4.84 1.55
N SER A 90 11.82 3.72 0.86
CA SER A 90 12.17 3.53 -0.56
C SER A 90 10.96 3.54 -1.49
N TRP A 91 9.74 3.57 -0.96
CA TRP A 91 8.48 3.61 -1.72
C TRP A 91 8.01 5.04 -2.01
N PRO A 92 7.05 5.26 -2.94
CA PRO A 92 6.54 6.58 -3.25
C PRO A 92 5.69 7.16 -2.12
N PHE A 93 5.89 8.46 -1.86
CA PHE A 93 5.04 9.30 -1.03
C PHE A 93 4.29 10.25 -1.95
N LEU A 94 2.96 10.25 -1.85
CA LEU A 94 2.04 11.01 -2.70
C LEU A 94 1.51 12.23 -1.96
N SER A 95 1.53 13.38 -2.62
CA SER A 95 1.20 14.69 -2.08
C SER A 95 -0.26 15.05 -2.36
N ASP A 96 -1.05 15.29 -1.31
CA ASP A 96 -2.46 15.75 -1.38
C ASP A 96 -2.64 17.13 -0.70
N PRO A 97 -1.89 18.19 -1.09
CA PRO A 97 -2.02 19.50 -0.47
C PRO A 97 -3.39 20.14 -0.72
N GLY A 98 -4.06 19.71 -1.79
CA GLY A 98 -5.43 20.07 -2.12
C GLY A 98 -6.49 19.37 -1.28
N ARG A 99 -6.11 18.41 -0.43
CA ARG A 99 -7.02 17.61 0.42
C ARG A 99 -8.12 16.91 -0.37
N ILE A 100 -7.80 16.44 -1.56
CA ILE A 100 -8.76 15.75 -2.44
C ILE A 100 -9.12 14.40 -1.83
N VAL A 101 -8.11 13.62 -1.44
CA VAL A 101 -8.26 12.30 -0.82
C VAL A 101 -8.93 12.42 0.54
N GLN A 102 -8.47 13.38 1.37
CA GLN A 102 -9.03 13.63 2.70
C GLN A 102 -10.54 13.88 2.65
N ARG A 103 -10.99 14.75 1.74
CA ARG A 103 -12.41 15.10 1.61
C ARG A 103 -13.23 14.01 0.94
N ASP A 104 -12.71 13.39 -0.11
CA ASP A 104 -13.44 12.31 -0.81
C ASP A 104 -13.66 11.09 0.10
N LEU A 105 -12.68 10.77 0.94
CA LEU A 105 -12.78 9.64 1.89
C LEU A 105 -13.53 9.99 3.19
N ASP A 106 -13.91 11.27 3.39
CA ASP A 106 -14.52 11.75 4.63
C ASP A 106 -13.68 11.39 5.88
N ILE A 107 -12.41 11.80 5.86
CA ILE A 107 -11.42 11.52 6.91
C ILE A 107 -10.68 12.76 7.40
N GLN A 108 -11.28 13.93 7.30
CA GLN A 108 -10.71 15.15 7.85
C GLN A 108 -10.63 15.08 9.38
N GLU A 109 -9.48 15.40 9.94
CA GLU A 109 -9.31 15.55 11.38
C GLU A 109 -9.62 17.00 11.79
N TYR A 110 -10.85 17.28 12.16
CA TYR A 110 -11.33 18.62 12.50
C TYR A 110 -10.78 19.18 13.82
N THR A 111 -10.04 18.38 14.60
CA THR A 111 -9.47 18.78 15.89
C THR A 111 -8.07 19.39 15.78
N ASP A 112 -7.47 19.40 14.60
CA ASP A 112 -6.17 20.01 14.31
C ASP A 112 -6.29 21.04 13.16
N PRO A 113 -6.81 22.25 13.45
CA PRO A 113 -7.02 23.26 12.42
C PRO A 113 -5.73 23.89 11.90
N GLU A 114 -4.63 23.72 12.60
CA GLU A 114 -3.31 24.25 12.20
C GLU A 114 -2.76 23.49 11.00
N HIS A 115 -2.82 22.16 11.02
CA HIS A 115 -2.26 21.31 9.98
C HIS A 115 -3.32 20.80 9.00
N ASP A 116 -4.59 20.82 9.39
CA ASP A 116 -5.72 20.29 8.61
C ASP A 116 -5.40 18.90 8.02
N PRO A 117 -5.01 17.91 8.85
CA PRO A 117 -4.58 16.62 8.36
C PRO A 117 -5.74 15.67 8.12
N MET A 118 -5.46 14.57 7.45
CA MET A 118 -6.39 13.45 7.42
C MET A 118 -6.27 12.58 8.68
N ILE A 119 -7.37 11.98 9.11
CA ILE A 119 -7.35 10.90 10.11
C ILE A 119 -6.51 9.75 9.54
N PRO A 120 -5.45 9.32 10.23
CA PRO A 120 -4.53 8.34 9.68
C PRO A 120 -5.17 6.97 9.54
N HIS A 121 -4.94 6.33 8.41
CA HIS A 121 -5.37 4.97 8.16
C HIS A 121 -4.24 4.16 7.52
N THR A 122 -4.25 2.86 7.74
CA THR A 122 -3.43 1.92 6.97
C THR A 122 -4.37 0.91 6.33
N LEU A 123 -4.21 0.70 5.02
CA LEU A 123 -4.99 -0.27 4.28
C LEU A 123 -4.06 -1.35 3.71
N VAL A 124 -4.55 -2.58 3.67
CA VAL A 124 -3.96 -3.65 2.86
C VAL A 124 -4.91 -3.91 1.71
N LEU A 125 -4.40 -3.76 0.49
CA LEU A 125 -5.16 -3.87 -0.74
C LEU A 125 -4.68 -5.07 -1.56
N LYS A 126 -5.63 -5.86 -2.06
CA LYS A 126 -5.40 -6.88 -3.08
C LYS A 126 -5.28 -6.22 -4.46
N PRO A 127 -4.74 -6.90 -5.50
CA PRO A 127 -4.74 -6.41 -6.87
C PRO A 127 -6.09 -5.83 -7.29
N GLY A 128 -6.05 -4.75 -8.09
CA GLY A 128 -7.24 -4.00 -8.48
C GLY A 128 -7.76 -3.07 -7.38
N LEU A 129 -6.92 -2.67 -6.43
CA LEU A 129 -7.24 -1.80 -5.29
C LEU A 129 -8.38 -2.34 -4.41
N VAL A 130 -8.59 -3.66 -4.39
CA VAL A 130 -9.64 -4.28 -3.57
C VAL A 130 -9.21 -4.30 -2.11
N VAL A 131 -10.03 -3.73 -1.24
CA VAL A 131 -9.74 -3.63 0.19
C VAL A 131 -9.74 -5.00 0.85
N HIS A 132 -8.62 -5.39 1.46
CA HIS A 132 -8.52 -6.57 2.32
C HIS A 132 -8.75 -6.17 3.79
N ARG A 133 -8.05 -5.13 4.25
CA ARG A 133 -8.11 -4.67 5.64
C ARG A 133 -8.01 -3.15 5.72
N VAL A 134 -8.68 -2.56 6.71
CA VAL A 134 -8.59 -1.15 7.06
C VAL A 134 -8.25 -1.03 8.55
N TYR A 135 -7.22 -0.26 8.87
CA TYR A 135 -6.82 0.11 10.22
C TYR A 135 -7.00 1.60 10.40
N ASN A 136 -7.82 2.02 11.38
CA ASN A 136 -7.97 3.42 11.77
C ASN A 136 -6.94 3.77 12.84
N GLY A 137 -5.99 4.62 12.51
CA GLY A 137 -4.88 5.02 13.37
C GLY A 137 -5.11 6.28 14.20
N TYR A 138 -6.34 6.83 14.25
CA TYR A 138 -6.65 8.05 14.99
C TYR A 138 -6.37 7.91 16.50
N TRP A 139 -6.79 6.80 17.08
CA TRP A 139 -6.52 6.51 18.48
C TRP A 139 -5.16 5.82 18.68
N PHE A 140 -4.63 5.84 19.88
CA PHE A 140 -3.21 5.55 20.19
C PHE A 140 -2.71 4.19 19.64
N TRP A 141 -3.52 3.12 19.69
CA TRP A 141 -3.18 1.75 19.29
C TRP A 141 -3.77 1.35 17.92
N GLY A 142 -4.32 2.28 17.18
CA GLY A 142 -5.07 1.97 15.97
C GLY A 142 -4.21 1.67 14.73
N ARG A 143 -2.93 2.04 14.73
CA ARG A 143 -2.02 1.68 13.64
C ARG A 143 -1.64 0.21 13.75
N PRO A 144 -1.59 -0.54 12.61
CA PRO A 144 -1.18 -1.94 12.65
C PRO A 144 0.29 -2.08 13.03
N SER A 145 0.60 -3.13 13.76
CA SER A 145 1.98 -3.58 13.91
C SER A 145 2.47 -4.27 12.63
N VAL A 146 3.79 -4.43 12.49
CA VAL A 146 4.34 -5.21 11.36
C VAL A 146 3.88 -6.68 11.39
N VAL A 147 3.49 -7.20 12.55
CA VAL A 147 2.95 -8.55 12.70
C VAL A 147 1.53 -8.63 12.13
N ASP A 148 0.68 -7.62 12.38
CA ASP A 148 -0.66 -7.53 11.79
C ASP A 148 -0.56 -7.50 10.26
N LEU A 149 0.31 -6.64 9.73
CA LEU A 149 0.54 -6.53 8.28
C LEU A 149 1.10 -7.84 7.69
N TRP A 150 1.98 -8.54 8.42
CA TRP A 150 2.49 -9.84 8.00
C TRP A 150 1.37 -10.89 7.87
N HIS A 151 0.43 -10.92 8.81
CA HIS A 151 -0.72 -11.83 8.74
C HIS A 151 -1.63 -11.49 7.56
N ASP A 152 -1.99 -10.21 7.40
CA ASP A 152 -2.82 -9.77 6.26
C ASP A 152 -2.16 -10.11 4.92
N LEU A 153 -0.86 -9.87 4.77
CA LEU A 153 -0.15 -10.18 3.53
C LEU A 153 -0.08 -11.68 3.25
N ARG A 154 -0.01 -12.53 4.29
CA ARG A 154 -0.11 -13.99 4.11
C ARG A 154 -1.48 -14.40 3.59
N ASP A 155 -2.54 -13.86 4.18
CA ASP A 155 -3.92 -14.14 3.75
C ASP A 155 -4.13 -13.69 2.29
N VAL A 156 -3.70 -12.47 1.96
CA VAL A 156 -3.77 -11.95 0.58
C VAL A 156 -2.96 -12.82 -0.38
N SER A 157 -1.73 -13.20 -0.01
CA SER A 157 -0.88 -14.01 -0.89
C SER A 157 -1.45 -15.40 -1.15
N GLN A 158 -2.08 -16.03 -0.16
CA GLN A 158 -2.77 -17.31 -0.34
C GLN A 158 -3.92 -17.21 -1.36
N GLU A 159 -4.63 -16.07 -1.36
CA GLU A 159 -5.74 -15.82 -2.27
C GLU A 159 -5.27 -15.50 -3.70
N VAL A 160 -4.27 -14.61 -3.84
CA VAL A 160 -3.89 -14.06 -5.15
C VAL A 160 -2.71 -14.78 -5.81
N ARG A 161 -2.05 -15.68 -5.08
CA ARG A 161 -0.88 -16.45 -5.54
C ARG A 161 -1.00 -17.94 -5.15
N PRO A 162 -2.04 -18.64 -5.59
CA PRO A 162 -2.20 -20.05 -5.27
C PRO A 162 -1.04 -20.91 -5.78
N ASP A 163 -0.31 -20.45 -6.82
CA ASP A 163 0.88 -21.08 -7.38
C ASP A 163 2.08 -21.09 -6.42
N TRP A 164 2.07 -20.31 -5.35
CA TRP A 164 3.14 -20.34 -4.35
C TRP A 164 3.06 -21.54 -3.41
N ASP A 165 1.91 -22.16 -3.30
CA ASP A 165 1.76 -23.49 -2.69
C ASP A 165 1.78 -24.55 -3.78
N LEU A 166 2.96 -25.13 -4.04
CA LEU A 166 3.15 -26.17 -5.06
C LEU A 166 2.42 -27.47 -4.77
N SER A 167 1.79 -27.61 -3.60
CA SER A 167 0.89 -28.72 -3.29
C SER A 167 -0.55 -28.50 -3.78
N THR A 168 -0.85 -27.31 -4.30
CA THR A 168 -2.15 -26.99 -4.90
C THR A 168 -2.47 -27.97 -6.03
N PRO A 169 -3.63 -28.65 -5.98
CA PRO A 169 -4.02 -29.63 -6.99
C PRO A 169 -4.01 -29.06 -8.41
N GLY A 170 -3.49 -29.81 -9.38
CA GLY A 170 -3.44 -29.45 -10.79
C GLY A 170 -2.22 -28.64 -11.22
N LEU A 171 -1.44 -28.05 -10.28
CA LEU A 171 -0.24 -27.27 -10.65
C LEU A 171 0.87 -28.13 -11.26
N ARG A 172 1.10 -29.34 -10.73
CA ARG A 172 2.10 -30.26 -11.27
C ARG A 172 1.75 -30.68 -12.68
N GLU A 173 0.49 -31.06 -12.90
CA GLU A 173 -0.01 -31.48 -14.20
C GLU A 173 0.09 -30.32 -15.23
N ALA A 174 -0.24 -29.07 -14.82
CA ALA A 174 -0.08 -27.90 -15.67
C ALA A 174 1.39 -27.69 -16.03
N TRP A 175 2.30 -27.78 -15.06
CA TRP A 175 3.75 -27.64 -15.30
C TRP A 175 4.26 -28.69 -16.27
N ASP A 176 3.93 -29.98 -16.07
CA ASP A 176 4.35 -31.11 -16.90
C ASP A 176 3.77 -31.01 -18.32
N ALA A 177 2.59 -30.39 -18.49
CA ALA A 177 1.97 -30.09 -19.78
C ALA A 177 2.54 -28.84 -20.49
N GLY A 178 3.47 -28.09 -19.82
CA GLY A 178 4.01 -26.84 -20.36
C GLY A 178 3.06 -25.65 -20.26
N ASP A 179 1.95 -25.77 -19.53
CA ASP A 179 1.06 -24.66 -19.22
C ASP A 179 1.56 -23.90 -18.00
N HIS A 180 2.26 -22.80 -18.25
CA HIS A 180 2.83 -21.96 -17.20
C HIS A 180 1.94 -20.75 -16.87
N SER A 181 0.74 -20.65 -17.41
CA SER A 181 -0.16 -19.49 -17.24
C SER A 181 -0.56 -19.25 -15.78
N ALA A 182 -0.64 -20.31 -14.97
CA ALA A 182 -0.94 -20.24 -13.55
C ALA A 182 0.25 -19.80 -12.67
N PHE A 183 1.48 -19.74 -13.22
CA PHE A 183 2.69 -19.50 -12.44
C PHE A 183 3.14 -18.04 -12.52
N HIS A 184 2.83 -17.26 -11.49
CA HIS A 184 3.12 -15.83 -11.43
C HIS A 184 4.61 -15.50 -11.64
N GLY A 185 5.51 -16.20 -10.94
CA GLY A 185 6.95 -15.96 -11.07
C GLY A 185 7.51 -16.26 -12.46
N TRP A 186 6.89 -17.18 -13.20
CA TRP A 186 7.24 -17.47 -14.60
C TRP A 186 6.80 -16.35 -15.53
N ASN A 187 5.56 -15.91 -15.39
CA ASN A 187 4.98 -14.85 -16.22
C ASN A 187 5.73 -13.52 -16.06
N ARG A 188 6.18 -13.17 -14.85
CA ARG A 188 7.03 -11.99 -14.61
C ARG A 188 8.38 -12.07 -15.32
N ARG A 189 9.03 -13.24 -15.33
CA ARG A 189 10.31 -13.43 -16.05
C ARG A 189 10.14 -13.28 -17.55
N ALA A 190 9.05 -13.80 -18.11
CA ALA A 190 8.73 -13.68 -19.52
C ALA A 190 8.52 -12.21 -19.93
N ALA A 191 7.86 -11.41 -19.10
CA ALA A 191 7.64 -9.99 -19.34
C ALA A 191 8.93 -9.15 -19.31
N VAL A 192 9.90 -9.49 -18.44
CA VAL A 192 11.20 -8.79 -18.33
C VAL A 192 12.18 -9.21 -19.43
N GLY A 193 12.09 -10.44 -19.94
CA GLY A 193 12.97 -10.96 -20.99
C GLY A 193 12.58 -10.55 -22.42
N SER A 194 11.49 -9.80 -22.60
CA SER A 194 10.97 -9.37 -23.91
C SER A 194 11.28 -7.90 -24.23
N GLY A 195 12.11 -7.21 -23.44
CA GLY A 195 12.51 -5.81 -23.59
C GLY A 195 13.96 -5.64 -24.07
#